data_e9b218e64c03a7f6d06dff866fa9160d
#
_entry.id   e9b218e64c03a7f6d06dff866fa9160d
#
_cell.length_a   1.000
_cell.length_b   1.000
_cell.length_c   1.000
_cell.angle_alpha   90.00
_cell.angle_beta   90.00
_cell.angle_gamma   90.00
#
_symmetry.space_group_name_H-M   'P 1'
#
loop_
_entity.id
_entity.type
_entity.pdbx_description
1 polymer ?
#
loop_
_entity_poly.entity_id
_entity_poly.type
_entity_poly.pdbx_seq_one_letter_code
_entity_poly.pdbx_strand_id
1 'polypeptide(L)'
;MSHALTIQGTVVDAAGKPAGDAAVRLEQKDVAGSVETRTNAAGAFAFSGLSAGSYALTAEKSGLLCRVANVVASPPGNPAQVRLVLSGAAGGPASPGATPFPATQAMEFEDKPNFTIAGVTDWTAAGGHGSDSSLRTSEALVRETVTLKPRDNAQHAASSTGYGAQSSDSEGQLREKLAAAPRDAEANHRLGKLYLLAARYAEAIPLLKTASALDPGNQEDDFDLAQAFRGAGDFAQARLCVRQLLAHGETADFDRLAAEIDEALDDPLAAVHEFESAVRMDPSEQNYFEWGSELLVHRAIWQARQVFLEGAKAYPKSARMLSALGAALFAGARYDEAAQRFCDASDLNPADPEPYVFMGKIEMAAPHPLTCVEQKLARFVLEQPQNAQANYFYAIALWKSPEKMANESVVQRVEALLSKAISIDDKCADAYLQLGILYASQGNLRKAIGFYQKAIEVNPQLADAHYRLGVAYDRLGEPGKAQKEFESHDEIKKRQAAAVEQERREVKQFLVVIPGQPAYPSAP
;
A
#
# COMPACT_ATOMS: atom_id res chain seq x y z
N MET A 1 -42.78 20.99 -1.17
CA MET A 1 -43.16 19.89 -2.12
C MET A 1 -42.01 18.93 -2.12
N SER A 2 -42.20 17.73 -1.59
CA SER A 2 -41.17 16.70 -1.55
C SER A 2 -40.98 16.16 -2.97
N HIS A 3 -39.83 16.38 -3.60
CA HIS A 3 -39.53 15.79 -4.90
C HIS A 3 -39.31 14.28 -4.69
N ALA A 4 -40.23 13.47 -5.24
CA ALA A 4 -40.08 12.02 -5.23
C ALA A 4 -38.88 11.61 -6.10
N LEU A 5 -37.88 10.99 -5.48
CA LEU A 5 -36.67 10.52 -6.17
C LEU A 5 -36.96 9.20 -6.90
N THR A 6 -36.23 8.95 -7.97
CA THR A 6 -36.41 7.77 -8.82
C THR A 6 -35.06 7.10 -9.10
N ILE A 7 -35.00 5.77 -8.96
CA ILE A 7 -33.90 4.93 -9.43
C ILE A 7 -34.44 4.11 -10.60
N GLN A 8 -33.78 4.15 -11.74
CA GLN A 8 -34.17 3.37 -12.91
C GLN A 8 -32.95 2.68 -13.54
N GLY A 9 -33.18 1.61 -14.28
CA GLY A 9 -32.05 0.91 -14.89
C GLY A 9 -32.47 -0.21 -15.81
N THR A 10 -31.47 -1.00 -16.23
CA THR A 10 -31.66 -2.17 -17.08
C THR A 10 -30.97 -3.38 -16.50
N VAL A 11 -31.60 -4.55 -16.66
CA VAL A 11 -30.98 -5.85 -16.34
C VAL A 11 -30.65 -6.56 -17.65
N VAL A 12 -29.44 -7.06 -17.76
CA VAL A 12 -28.93 -7.81 -18.92
C VAL A 12 -28.30 -9.13 -18.48
N ASP A 13 -28.19 -10.09 -19.36
CA ASP A 13 -27.39 -11.29 -19.14
C ASP A 13 -25.89 -11.03 -19.40
N ALA A 14 -25.05 -12.04 -19.18
CA ALA A 14 -23.62 -11.96 -19.39
C ALA A 14 -23.20 -11.65 -20.84
N ALA A 15 -24.10 -11.90 -21.83
CA ALA A 15 -23.87 -11.56 -23.22
C ALA A 15 -24.38 -10.15 -23.58
N GLY A 16 -24.86 -9.38 -22.60
CA GLY A 16 -25.42 -8.04 -22.80
C GLY A 16 -26.85 -7.99 -23.35
N LYS A 17 -27.53 -9.13 -23.47
CA LYS A 17 -28.91 -9.19 -23.95
C LYS A 17 -29.88 -8.80 -22.83
N PRO A 18 -30.93 -8.01 -23.11
CA PRO A 18 -31.92 -7.62 -22.11
C PRO A 18 -32.57 -8.80 -21.39
N ALA A 19 -32.62 -8.76 -20.07
CA ALA A 19 -33.25 -9.76 -19.22
C ALA A 19 -34.64 -9.29 -18.80
N GLY A 20 -35.67 -9.55 -19.65
CA GLY A 20 -37.07 -9.28 -19.31
C GLY A 20 -37.56 -10.23 -18.23
N ASP A 21 -38.54 -9.79 -17.41
CA ASP A 21 -39.13 -10.54 -16.29
C ASP A 21 -38.13 -10.96 -15.20
N ALA A 22 -37.01 -10.24 -15.03
CA ALA A 22 -36.11 -10.40 -13.91
C ALA A 22 -36.70 -9.71 -12.66
N ALA A 23 -36.65 -10.36 -11.51
CA ALA A 23 -37.02 -9.75 -10.24
C ALA A 23 -35.92 -8.78 -9.80
N VAL A 24 -36.27 -7.53 -9.49
CA VAL A 24 -35.33 -6.52 -8.99
C VAL A 24 -35.82 -6.06 -7.63
N ARG A 25 -34.96 -6.21 -6.61
CA ARG A 25 -35.20 -5.81 -5.22
C ARG A 25 -34.36 -4.63 -4.85
N LEU A 26 -34.97 -3.62 -4.21
CA LEU A 26 -34.36 -2.43 -3.68
C LEU A 26 -34.41 -2.45 -2.15
N GLU A 27 -33.29 -2.30 -1.49
CA GLU A 27 -33.15 -2.21 -0.03
C GLU A 27 -32.48 -0.88 0.33
N GLN A 28 -33.07 -0.10 1.23
CA GLN A 28 -32.45 1.12 1.76
C GLN A 28 -31.49 0.73 2.86
N LYS A 29 -30.26 1.27 2.82
CA LYS A 29 -29.28 1.07 3.90
C LYS A 29 -29.81 1.76 5.16
N ASP A 30 -29.78 1.07 6.28
CA ASP A 30 -30.22 1.54 7.62
C ASP A 30 -31.76 1.62 7.85
N VAL A 31 -32.56 1.12 6.92
CA VAL A 31 -34.03 1.02 7.08
C VAL A 31 -34.49 -0.40 6.79
N ALA A 32 -35.19 -1.03 7.72
CA ALA A 32 -35.74 -2.35 7.52
C ALA A 32 -36.91 -2.29 6.51
N GLY A 33 -36.75 -2.98 5.38
CA GLY A 33 -37.77 -3.10 4.33
C GLY A 33 -37.13 -3.18 2.95
N SER A 34 -37.79 -3.91 2.04
CA SER A 34 -37.39 -4.00 0.64
C SER A 34 -38.58 -3.76 -0.28
N VAL A 35 -38.32 -3.14 -1.41
CA VAL A 35 -39.32 -2.95 -2.48
C VAL A 35 -38.88 -3.78 -3.69
N GLU A 36 -39.80 -4.51 -4.30
CA GLU A 36 -39.51 -5.40 -5.43
C GLU A 36 -40.29 -4.95 -6.69
N THR A 37 -39.66 -5.05 -7.85
CA THR A 37 -40.26 -4.83 -9.16
C THR A 37 -39.74 -5.87 -10.15
N ARG A 38 -40.38 -5.97 -11.34
CA ARG A 38 -39.90 -6.83 -12.42
C ARG A 38 -39.50 -6.00 -13.64
N THR A 39 -38.51 -6.48 -14.37
CA THR A 39 -38.08 -5.84 -15.61
C THR A 39 -39.10 -6.10 -16.74
N ASN A 40 -39.28 -5.11 -17.61
CA ASN A 40 -40.05 -5.27 -18.84
C ASN A 40 -39.27 -6.07 -19.90
N ALA A 41 -39.87 -6.27 -21.09
CA ALA A 41 -39.25 -7.04 -22.18
C ALA A 41 -37.88 -6.48 -22.65
N ALA A 42 -37.64 -5.19 -22.47
CA ALA A 42 -36.33 -4.53 -22.75
C ALA A 42 -35.35 -4.60 -21.56
N GLY A 43 -35.68 -5.36 -20.52
CA GLY A 43 -34.86 -5.47 -19.31
C GLY A 43 -34.92 -4.24 -18.40
N ALA A 44 -35.76 -3.25 -18.67
CA ALA A 44 -35.83 -2.01 -17.92
C ALA A 44 -36.69 -2.12 -16.66
N PHE A 45 -36.28 -1.43 -15.59
CA PHE A 45 -37.00 -1.29 -14.32
C PHE A 45 -36.94 0.15 -13.79
N ALA A 46 -37.85 0.51 -12.88
CA ALA A 46 -37.87 1.78 -12.20
C ALA A 46 -38.50 1.66 -10.80
N PHE A 47 -37.88 2.35 -9.80
CA PHE A 47 -38.41 2.60 -8.48
C PHE A 47 -38.65 4.10 -8.32
N SER A 48 -39.82 4.52 -7.95
CA SER A 48 -40.21 5.93 -7.76
C SER A 48 -40.70 6.18 -6.33
N GLY A 49 -40.72 7.43 -5.90
CA GLY A 49 -41.21 7.79 -4.57
C GLY A 49 -40.18 7.51 -3.46
N LEU A 50 -38.91 7.47 -3.80
CA LEU A 50 -37.83 7.15 -2.87
C LEU A 50 -37.44 8.38 -2.02
N SER A 51 -36.97 8.12 -0.80
CA SER A 51 -36.32 9.10 0.06
C SER A 51 -34.88 9.32 -0.37
N ALA A 52 -34.28 10.44 0.01
CA ALA A 52 -32.83 10.62 -0.18
C ALA A 52 -32.05 9.62 0.69
N GLY A 53 -31.07 8.94 0.09
CA GLY A 53 -30.29 7.93 0.79
C GLY A 53 -29.52 6.98 -0.11
N SER A 54 -28.84 6.02 0.50
CA SER A 54 -28.11 4.95 -0.18
C SER A 54 -28.94 3.67 -0.22
N TYR A 55 -28.95 3.03 -1.37
CA TYR A 55 -29.75 1.85 -1.65
C TYR A 55 -28.87 0.71 -2.20
N ALA A 56 -29.27 -0.53 -1.89
CA ALA A 56 -28.74 -1.73 -2.53
C ALA A 56 -29.80 -2.30 -3.50
N LEU A 57 -29.35 -2.70 -4.68
CA LEU A 57 -30.16 -3.35 -5.72
C LEU A 57 -29.71 -4.79 -5.90
N THR A 58 -30.64 -5.71 -5.93
CA THR A 58 -30.42 -7.12 -6.26
C THR A 58 -31.34 -7.50 -7.42
N ALA A 59 -30.79 -8.10 -8.48
CA ALA A 59 -31.57 -8.65 -9.56
C ALA A 59 -31.41 -10.17 -9.64
N GLU A 60 -32.50 -10.87 -9.89
CA GLU A 60 -32.55 -12.33 -10.01
C GLU A 60 -33.40 -12.77 -11.20
N LYS A 61 -32.87 -13.76 -11.97
CA LYS A 61 -33.61 -14.44 -13.00
C LYS A 61 -33.04 -15.84 -13.24
N SER A 62 -33.89 -16.87 -13.16
CA SER A 62 -33.56 -18.28 -13.51
C SER A 62 -32.27 -18.78 -12.81
N GLY A 63 -32.09 -18.42 -11.53
CA GLY A 63 -30.91 -18.81 -10.74
C GLY A 63 -29.66 -17.96 -11.00
N LEU A 64 -29.75 -16.96 -11.86
CA LEU A 64 -28.68 -15.95 -12.04
C LEU A 64 -28.96 -14.77 -11.13
N LEU A 65 -27.93 -14.27 -10.47
CA LEU A 65 -28.00 -13.17 -9.50
C LEU A 65 -27.05 -12.04 -9.87
N CYS A 66 -27.48 -10.81 -9.60
CA CYS A 66 -26.62 -9.61 -9.60
C CYS A 66 -26.95 -8.75 -8.38
N ARG A 67 -25.95 -8.31 -7.64
CA ARG A 67 -26.12 -7.37 -6.52
C ARG A 67 -25.23 -6.15 -6.71
N VAL A 68 -25.85 -4.96 -6.65
CA VAL A 68 -25.13 -3.67 -6.63
C VAL A 68 -25.46 -2.97 -5.32
N ALA A 69 -24.45 -2.72 -4.50
CA ALA A 69 -24.57 -1.93 -3.28
C ALA A 69 -24.16 -0.47 -3.55
N ASN A 70 -24.81 0.49 -2.85
CA ASN A 70 -24.53 1.93 -2.90
C ASN A 70 -24.99 2.69 -4.16
N VAL A 71 -26.26 2.52 -4.51
CA VAL A 71 -26.94 3.47 -5.41
C VAL A 71 -27.45 4.64 -4.57
N VAL A 72 -27.01 5.88 -4.85
CA VAL A 72 -27.42 7.06 -4.09
C VAL A 72 -28.54 7.79 -4.82
N ALA A 73 -29.65 8.03 -4.10
CA ALA A 73 -30.72 8.91 -4.53
C ALA A 73 -30.62 10.25 -3.80
N SER A 74 -30.34 11.36 -4.51
CA SER A 74 -30.19 12.70 -3.94
C SER A 74 -30.84 13.79 -4.82
N PRO A 75 -31.46 14.86 -4.25
CA PRO A 75 -31.96 16.01 -5.01
C PRO A 75 -30.86 17.06 -5.22
N PRO A 76 -30.95 17.94 -6.28
CA PRO A 76 -31.86 17.87 -7.43
C PRO A 76 -31.15 17.19 -8.60
N GLY A 77 -31.66 16.07 -9.11
CA GLY A 77 -30.98 15.38 -10.19
C GLY A 77 -31.86 14.50 -11.05
N ASN A 78 -31.33 14.16 -12.21
CA ASN A 78 -31.89 13.13 -13.08
C ASN A 78 -31.99 11.80 -12.29
N PRO A 79 -32.97 10.93 -12.64
CA PRO A 79 -33.10 9.62 -12.01
C PRO A 79 -31.78 8.85 -12.12
N ALA A 80 -31.32 8.27 -11.00
CA ALA A 80 -30.12 7.46 -11.00
C ALA A 80 -30.28 6.28 -11.97
N GLN A 81 -29.37 6.15 -12.94
CA GLN A 81 -29.41 5.08 -13.94
C GLN A 81 -28.48 3.94 -13.53
N VAL A 82 -29.02 2.70 -13.50
CA VAL A 82 -28.26 1.52 -13.06
C VAL A 82 -28.37 0.42 -14.10
N ARG A 83 -27.25 -0.22 -14.43
CA ARG A 83 -27.21 -1.42 -15.27
C ARG A 83 -26.80 -2.61 -14.41
N LEU A 84 -27.62 -3.65 -14.39
CA LEU A 84 -27.40 -4.90 -13.66
C LEU A 84 -27.10 -6.03 -14.64
N VAL A 85 -26.00 -6.77 -14.43
CA VAL A 85 -25.60 -7.90 -15.26
C VAL A 85 -25.77 -9.18 -14.46
N LEU A 86 -26.63 -10.08 -14.91
CA LEU A 86 -26.87 -11.38 -14.27
C LEU A 86 -25.70 -12.33 -14.54
N SER A 87 -25.11 -12.86 -13.48
CA SER A 87 -24.05 -13.88 -13.54
C SER A 87 -24.47 -15.13 -12.77
N GLY A 88 -24.00 -16.31 -13.18
CA GLY A 88 -24.38 -17.57 -12.55
C GLY A 88 -23.95 -17.64 -11.09
N ALA A 89 -24.85 -18.03 -10.21
CA ALA A 89 -24.49 -18.43 -8.86
C ALA A 89 -23.73 -19.77 -8.93
N ALA A 90 -22.43 -19.76 -8.60
CA ALA A 90 -21.70 -21.00 -8.33
C ALA A 90 -22.22 -21.59 -7.02
N GLY A 91 -23.20 -22.48 -7.12
CA GLY A 91 -23.79 -23.19 -5.97
C GLY A 91 -23.46 -24.67 -6.01
N GLY A 92 -22.58 -25.12 -5.14
CA GLY A 92 -22.35 -26.52 -4.75
C GLY A 92 -21.43 -26.56 -3.54
N PRO A 93 -21.64 -27.46 -2.54
CA PRO A 93 -20.82 -27.45 -1.33
C PRO A 93 -19.40 -27.91 -1.67
N ALA A 94 -18.46 -26.99 -1.66
CA ALA A 94 -17.05 -27.27 -1.79
C ALA A 94 -16.49 -27.71 -0.45
N SER A 95 -15.70 -28.79 -0.48
CA SER A 95 -14.85 -29.26 0.61
C SER A 95 -13.91 -28.16 1.14
N PRO A 96 -13.53 -28.16 2.43
CA PRO A 96 -12.68 -27.14 2.99
C PRO A 96 -11.23 -27.32 2.52
N GLY A 97 -10.84 -26.54 1.54
CA GLY A 97 -9.48 -26.53 1.00
C GLY A 97 -9.47 -25.87 -0.38
N ALA A 98 -8.94 -24.66 -0.44
CA ALA A 98 -8.80 -23.82 -1.63
C ALA A 98 -10.11 -23.21 -2.15
N THR A 99 -10.42 -22.00 -1.71
CA THR A 99 -11.30 -21.10 -2.45
C THR A 99 -10.58 -20.67 -3.72
N PRO A 100 -11.14 -20.96 -4.92
CA PRO A 100 -10.62 -20.35 -6.13
C PRO A 100 -10.77 -18.84 -5.99
N PHE A 101 -9.74 -18.07 -6.33
CA PHE A 101 -9.84 -16.63 -6.55
C PHE A 101 -11.06 -16.37 -7.44
N PRO A 102 -11.89 -15.35 -7.16
CA PRO A 102 -12.93 -14.97 -8.10
C PRO A 102 -12.25 -14.73 -9.45
N ALA A 103 -12.76 -15.41 -10.48
CA ALA A 103 -12.24 -15.32 -11.84
C ALA A 103 -11.89 -13.86 -12.13
N THR A 104 -10.64 -13.62 -12.43
CA THR A 104 -10.01 -12.33 -12.67
C THR A 104 -10.95 -11.48 -13.53
N GLN A 105 -11.51 -10.44 -12.96
CA GLN A 105 -12.02 -9.35 -13.77
C GLN A 105 -10.81 -8.86 -14.55
N ALA A 106 -10.84 -8.98 -15.87
CA ALA A 106 -9.75 -8.50 -16.71
C ALA A 106 -9.48 -7.04 -16.34
N MET A 107 -8.31 -6.80 -15.76
CA MET A 107 -7.85 -5.46 -15.46
C MET A 107 -7.36 -4.88 -16.79
N GLU A 108 -8.06 -3.87 -17.32
CA GLU A 108 -7.59 -3.10 -18.45
C GLU A 108 -6.92 -1.84 -17.93
N PHE A 109 -5.75 -1.53 -18.46
CA PHE A 109 -4.94 -0.39 -18.05
C PHE A 109 -4.86 0.63 -19.20
N GLU A 110 -4.98 1.91 -18.89
CA GLU A 110 -4.78 2.98 -19.85
C GLU A 110 -3.45 3.71 -19.57
N ASP A 111 -2.65 3.94 -20.64
CA ASP A 111 -1.37 4.65 -20.61
C ASP A 111 -1.47 6.15 -20.31
N LYS A 112 -2.64 6.70 -20.05
CA LYS A 112 -2.83 8.12 -19.76
C LYS A 112 -3.24 8.32 -18.30
N PRO A 113 -2.55 9.17 -17.55
CA PRO A 113 -2.92 9.47 -16.17
C PRO A 113 -4.25 10.22 -16.14
N ASN A 114 -5.31 9.52 -15.83
CA ASN A 114 -6.61 10.10 -15.55
C ASN A 114 -6.79 10.21 -14.04
N PHE A 115 -6.61 11.42 -13.50
CA PHE A 115 -6.59 11.69 -12.07
C PHE A 115 -7.96 11.68 -11.41
N THR A 116 -8.70 10.60 -11.52
CA THR A 116 -9.91 10.43 -10.74
C THR A 116 -9.67 9.37 -9.66
N ILE A 117 -9.04 9.77 -8.57
CA ILE A 117 -9.03 8.98 -7.35
C ILE A 117 -10.46 9.01 -6.82
N ALA A 118 -11.08 7.85 -6.68
CA ALA A 118 -12.43 7.73 -6.14
C ALA A 118 -12.54 8.47 -4.79
N GLY A 119 -13.26 9.59 -4.77
CA GLY A 119 -13.57 10.36 -3.56
C GLY A 119 -12.76 11.65 -3.33
N VAL A 120 -11.84 12.04 -4.20
CA VAL A 120 -11.14 13.33 -4.11
C VAL A 120 -11.38 14.11 -5.40
N THR A 121 -12.49 14.81 -5.47
CA THR A 121 -12.90 15.59 -6.65
C THR A 121 -12.54 17.07 -6.57
N ASP A 122 -11.75 17.52 -5.60
CA ASP A 122 -11.39 18.93 -5.53
C ASP A 122 -9.98 19.18 -5.00
N TRP A 123 -9.04 19.36 -5.94
CA TRP A 123 -7.68 19.81 -5.66
C TRP A 123 -7.59 21.34 -5.47
N THR A 124 -8.68 22.05 -5.71
CA THR A 124 -8.72 23.51 -5.69
C THR A 124 -9.35 24.07 -4.42
N ALA A 125 -9.85 23.26 -3.50
CA ALA A 125 -10.31 23.73 -2.21
C ALA A 125 -9.14 24.28 -1.40
N ALA A 126 -8.90 25.54 -1.56
CA ALA A 126 -7.92 26.32 -0.81
C ALA A 126 -8.13 26.12 0.70
N GLY A 127 -7.13 25.60 1.39
CA GLY A 127 -7.09 25.56 2.85
C GLY A 127 -7.00 24.19 3.51
N GLY A 128 -6.93 23.10 2.76
CA GLY A 128 -6.85 21.76 3.33
C GLY A 128 -5.46 21.33 3.80
N HIS A 129 -4.96 21.87 4.90
CA HIS A 129 -3.72 21.37 5.52
C HIS A 129 -3.81 19.90 6.01
N GLY A 130 -5.01 19.31 6.07
CA GLY A 130 -5.24 17.93 6.50
C GLY A 130 -5.06 16.88 5.40
N SER A 131 -5.48 17.17 4.17
CA SER A 131 -5.45 16.19 3.07
C SER A 131 -4.03 15.89 2.56
N ASP A 132 -3.15 16.90 2.54
CA ASP A 132 -1.78 16.76 2.08
C ASP A 132 -0.92 15.91 3.05
N SER A 133 -1.13 16.04 4.36
CA SER A 133 -0.40 15.23 5.35
C SER A 133 -0.79 13.75 5.29
N SER A 134 -2.08 13.45 5.15
CA SER A 134 -2.56 12.06 5.01
C SER A 134 -2.03 11.40 3.75
N LEU A 135 -2.00 12.14 2.64
CA LEU A 135 -1.48 11.63 1.37
C LEU A 135 0.02 11.35 1.44
N ARG A 136 0.82 12.27 1.97
CA ARG A 136 2.28 12.07 2.16
C ARG A 136 2.58 10.91 3.10
N THR A 137 1.80 10.78 4.18
CA THR A 137 1.95 9.65 5.09
C THR A 137 1.61 8.34 4.39
N SER A 138 0.56 8.32 3.56
CA SER A 138 0.21 7.16 2.74
C SER A 138 1.35 6.77 1.80
N GLU A 139 1.92 7.72 1.07
CA GLU A 139 3.05 7.48 0.16
C GLU A 139 4.31 7.00 0.91
N ALA A 140 4.58 7.56 2.10
CA ALA A 140 5.68 7.09 2.94
C ALA A 140 5.45 5.66 3.46
N LEU A 141 4.23 5.34 3.90
CA LEU A 141 3.88 4.01 4.36
C LEU A 141 3.99 2.97 3.24
N VAL A 142 3.59 3.32 2.01
CA VAL A 142 3.78 2.44 0.85
C VAL A 142 5.26 2.12 0.66
N ARG A 143 6.12 3.13 0.60
CA ARG A 143 7.58 2.94 0.43
C ARG A 143 8.18 2.08 1.55
N GLU A 144 7.77 2.30 2.78
CA GLU A 144 8.26 1.51 3.91
C GLU A 144 7.71 0.08 3.89
N THR A 145 6.45 -0.10 3.49
CA THR A 145 5.83 -1.43 3.41
C THR A 145 6.60 -2.35 2.48
N VAL A 146 6.99 -1.89 1.30
CA VAL A 146 7.72 -2.72 0.33
C VAL A 146 9.12 -3.13 0.81
N THR A 147 9.68 -2.44 1.80
CA THR A 147 10.97 -2.78 2.40
C THR A 147 10.87 -3.76 3.58
N LEU A 148 9.63 -4.13 3.99
CA LEU A 148 9.41 -5.07 5.07
C LEU A 148 9.97 -6.45 4.73
N LYS A 149 10.96 -6.91 5.48
CA LYS A 149 11.59 -8.21 5.27
C LYS A 149 10.75 -9.35 5.86
N PRO A 150 10.78 -10.54 5.22
CA PRO A 150 10.28 -11.75 5.87
C PRO A 150 11.03 -11.92 7.18
N ARG A 151 10.32 -12.15 8.27
CA ARG A 151 10.98 -12.62 9.49
C ARG A 151 11.15 -14.10 9.35
N ASP A 152 12.40 -14.56 9.41
CA ASP A 152 12.75 -15.96 9.51
C ASP A 152 12.08 -16.54 10.76
N ASN A 153 10.86 -17.03 10.61
CA ASN A 153 10.40 -18.08 11.51
C ASN A 153 11.29 -19.28 11.18
N ALA A 154 12.16 -19.63 12.09
CA ALA A 154 13.18 -20.70 11.98
C ALA A 154 12.62 -22.09 11.56
N GLN A 155 11.36 -22.18 11.15
CA GLN A 155 10.69 -23.38 10.68
C GLN A 155 10.49 -23.45 9.16
N HIS A 156 10.72 -22.35 8.39
CA HIS A 156 10.62 -22.37 6.92
C HIS A 156 11.96 -22.19 6.19
N ALA A 157 13.04 -21.90 6.90
CA ALA A 157 14.39 -21.92 6.31
C ALA A 157 14.85 -23.30 5.80
N ALA A 158 14.06 -24.35 6.09
CA ALA A 158 14.38 -25.72 5.67
C ALA A 158 13.80 -26.11 4.30
N SER A 159 12.93 -25.27 3.68
CA SER A 159 12.29 -25.64 2.41
C SER A 159 12.92 -24.97 1.17
N SER A 160 13.57 -23.81 1.34
CA SER A 160 14.29 -23.13 0.24
C SER A 160 15.79 -23.40 0.21
N THR A 161 16.32 -24.16 1.17
CA THR A 161 17.73 -24.56 1.24
C THR A 161 17.96 -26.06 0.98
N GLY A 162 17.04 -26.70 0.26
CA GLY A 162 17.17 -28.12 -0.10
C GLY A 162 18.37 -28.47 -0.98
N TYR A 163 19.15 -27.50 -1.43
CA TYR A 163 20.34 -27.69 -2.27
C TYR A 163 21.67 -27.19 -1.68
N GLY A 164 21.70 -26.86 -0.40
CA GLY A 164 22.88 -26.26 0.25
C GLY A 164 23.83 -27.21 0.99
N ALA A 165 23.75 -28.52 0.84
CA ALA A 165 24.53 -29.44 1.66
C ALA A 165 25.20 -30.58 0.90
N GLN A 166 25.77 -30.34 -0.28
CA GLN A 166 26.72 -31.32 -0.88
C GLN A 166 27.83 -30.61 -1.66
N SER A 167 29.04 -30.77 -1.14
CA SER A 167 30.36 -30.38 -1.62
C SER A 167 30.78 -28.93 -1.41
N SER A 168 31.58 -28.74 -0.36
CA SER A 168 32.37 -27.55 -0.06
C SER A 168 33.58 -27.41 -1.01
N ASP A 169 33.37 -27.41 -2.32
CA ASP A 169 34.45 -27.06 -3.23
C ASP A 169 34.76 -25.56 -3.02
N SER A 170 35.96 -25.25 -2.61
CA SER A 170 36.39 -23.86 -2.46
C SER A 170 36.47 -23.18 -3.85
N GLU A 171 36.33 -21.86 -3.89
CA GLU A 171 36.53 -21.06 -5.11
C GLU A 171 37.83 -21.47 -5.82
N GLY A 172 38.92 -21.74 -5.08
CA GLY A 172 40.20 -22.14 -5.60
C GLY A 172 40.16 -23.52 -6.31
N GLN A 173 39.47 -24.51 -5.71
CA GLN A 173 39.33 -25.83 -6.30
C GLN A 173 38.47 -25.82 -7.58
N LEU A 174 37.39 -25.03 -7.58
CA LEU A 174 36.57 -24.88 -8.80
C LEU A 174 37.32 -24.17 -9.92
N ARG A 175 38.15 -23.17 -9.60
CA ARG A 175 39.02 -22.51 -10.58
C ARG A 175 40.09 -23.46 -11.12
N GLU A 176 40.71 -24.30 -10.30
CA GLU A 176 41.68 -25.28 -10.72
C GLU A 176 41.04 -26.34 -11.62
N LYS A 177 39.83 -26.81 -11.25
CA LYS A 177 39.06 -27.75 -12.08
C LYS A 177 38.73 -27.18 -13.46
N LEU A 178 38.30 -25.90 -13.51
CA LEU A 178 38.02 -25.21 -14.78
C LEU A 178 39.28 -24.90 -15.59
N ALA A 179 40.44 -24.69 -14.95
CA ALA A 179 41.72 -24.55 -15.65
C ALA A 179 42.09 -25.86 -16.36
N ALA A 180 41.81 -27.02 -15.75
CA ALA A 180 42.04 -28.34 -16.36
C ALA A 180 40.96 -28.71 -17.37
N ALA A 181 39.68 -28.35 -17.12
CA ALA A 181 38.54 -28.69 -17.95
C ALA A 181 37.59 -27.48 -18.13
N PRO A 182 37.90 -26.54 -19.03
CA PRO A 182 37.10 -25.29 -19.19
C PRO A 182 35.64 -25.52 -19.62
N ARG A 183 35.32 -26.67 -20.16
CA ARG A 183 33.97 -27.07 -20.62
C ARG A 183 33.29 -28.06 -19.66
N ASP A 184 33.66 -28.10 -18.41
CA ASP A 184 32.92 -28.83 -17.37
C ASP A 184 31.68 -28.00 -16.96
N ALA A 185 30.49 -28.44 -17.37
CA ALA A 185 29.24 -27.71 -17.14
C ALA A 185 28.98 -27.52 -15.64
N GLU A 186 29.14 -28.58 -14.85
CA GLU A 186 28.92 -28.57 -13.39
C GLU A 186 29.88 -27.62 -12.68
N ALA A 187 31.16 -27.61 -13.05
CA ALA A 187 32.13 -26.69 -12.42
C ALA A 187 31.87 -25.23 -12.81
N ASN A 188 31.45 -24.94 -14.05
CA ASN A 188 31.03 -23.62 -14.49
C ASN A 188 29.78 -23.16 -13.70
N HIS A 189 28.77 -24.01 -13.56
CA HIS A 189 27.58 -23.70 -12.78
C HIS A 189 27.93 -23.38 -11.33
N ARG A 190 28.64 -24.28 -10.64
CA ARG A 190 28.97 -24.09 -9.21
C ARG A 190 29.80 -22.84 -8.96
N LEU A 191 30.79 -22.55 -9.76
CA LEU A 191 31.59 -21.32 -9.60
C LEU A 191 30.77 -20.09 -9.95
N GLY A 192 29.94 -20.15 -11.00
CA GLY A 192 29.02 -19.09 -11.38
C GLY A 192 28.03 -18.78 -10.26
N LYS A 193 27.41 -19.81 -9.66
CA LYS A 193 26.51 -19.69 -8.53
C LYS A 193 27.18 -19.11 -7.28
N LEU A 194 28.41 -19.53 -6.99
CA LEU A 194 29.19 -18.92 -5.90
C LEU A 194 29.39 -17.43 -6.12
N TYR A 195 29.71 -17.00 -7.35
CA TYR A 195 29.87 -15.57 -7.68
C TYR A 195 28.53 -14.83 -7.68
N LEU A 196 27.45 -15.44 -8.11
CA LEU A 196 26.10 -14.90 -8.03
C LEU A 196 25.73 -14.59 -6.58
N LEU A 197 25.91 -15.55 -5.68
CA LEU A 197 25.65 -15.40 -4.23
C LEU A 197 26.55 -14.32 -3.58
N ALA A 198 27.76 -14.15 -4.09
CA ALA A 198 28.67 -13.09 -3.66
C ALA A 198 28.41 -11.73 -4.33
N ALA A 199 27.33 -11.59 -5.11
CA ALA A 199 27.00 -10.41 -5.92
C ALA A 199 28.11 -9.98 -6.92
N ARG A 200 28.98 -10.93 -7.31
CA ARG A 200 30.04 -10.77 -8.32
C ARG A 200 29.51 -11.07 -9.71
N TYR A 201 28.47 -10.35 -10.14
CA TYR A 201 27.68 -10.67 -11.33
C TYR A 201 28.50 -10.69 -12.63
N ALA A 202 29.45 -9.75 -12.78
CA ALA A 202 30.30 -9.69 -13.96
C ALA A 202 31.17 -10.95 -14.14
N GLU A 203 31.51 -11.64 -13.05
CA GLU A 203 32.28 -12.88 -13.06
C GLU A 203 31.38 -14.12 -13.14
N ALA A 204 30.14 -14.03 -12.61
CA ALA A 204 29.15 -15.10 -12.67
C ALA A 204 28.61 -15.33 -14.08
N ILE A 205 28.26 -14.27 -14.81
CA ILE A 205 27.61 -14.33 -16.13
C ILE A 205 28.36 -15.18 -17.13
N PRO A 206 29.68 -15.02 -17.37
CA PRO A 206 30.37 -15.87 -18.38
C PRO A 206 30.38 -17.34 -18.00
N LEU A 207 30.47 -17.67 -16.73
CA LEU A 207 30.45 -19.06 -16.26
C LEU A 207 29.07 -19.67 -16.41
N LEU A 208 28.03 -19.01 -15.97
CA LEU A 208 26.64 -19.47 -16.08
C LEU A 208 26.19 -19.56 -17.54
N LYS A 209 26.62 -18.65 -18.44
CA LYS A 209 26.44 -18.77 -19.89
C LYS A 209 27.09 -20.05 -20.45
N THR A 210 28.29 -20.38 -19.96
CA THR A 210 28.99 -21.56 -20.38
C THR A 210 28.28 -22.82 -19.90
N ALA A 211 27.80 -22.83 -18.65
CA ALA A 211 27.03 -23.94 -18.07
C ALA A 211 25.75 -24.20 -18.90
N SER A 212 24.90 -23.16 -19.06
CA SER A 212 23.67 -23.25 -19.86
C SER A 212 23.89 -23.68 -21.30
N ALA A 213 24.98 -23.24 -21.95
CA ALA A 213 25.30 -23.66 -23.30
C ALA A 213 25.80 -25.13 -23.40
N LEU A 214 26.38 -25.68 -22.33
CA LEU A 214 26.88 -27.06 -22.28
C LEU A 214 25.80 -28.06 -21.87
N ASP A 215 24.81 -27.62 -21.08
CA ASP A 215 23.66 -28.44 -20.66
C ASP A 215 22.33 -27.72 -21.01
N PRO A 216 21.96 -27.64 -22.30
CA PRO A 216 20.75 -27.00 -22.75
C PRO A 216 19.51 -27.71 -22.19
N GLY A 217 18.72 -27.01 -21.41
CA GLY A 217 17.52 -27.53 -20.75
C GLY A 217 17.66 -27.72 -19.24
N ASN A 218 18.83 -27.43 -18.68
CA ASN A 218 19.00 -27.29 -17.24
C ASN A 218 18.43 -25.95 -16.79
N GLN A 219 17.20 -25.99 -16.26
CA GLN A 219 16.50 -24.80 -15.85
C GLN A 219 17.19 -24.05 -14.68
N GLU A 220 17.99 -24.73 -13.86
CA GLU A 220 18.75 -24.11 -12.77
C GLU A 220 19.85 -23.20 -13.32
N ASP A 221 20.59 -23.64 -14.37
CA ASP A 221 21.61 -22.83 -15.01
C ASP A 221 21.02 -21.54 -15.63
N ASP A 222 19.89 -21.68 -16.33
CA ASP A 222 19.21 -20.58 -16.97
C ASP A 222 18.60 -19.61 -15.95
N PHE A 223 18.09 -20.13 -14.83
CA PHE A 223 17.55 -19.33 -13.74
C PHE A 223 18.65 -18.52 -13.02
N ASP A 224 19.77 -19.17 -12.66
CA ASP A 224 20.91 -18.50 -12.05
C ASP A 224 21.53 -17.46 -13.00
N LEU A 225 21.53 -17.74 -14.31
CA LEU A 225 21.97 -16.78 -15.33
C LEU A 225 21.03 -15.56 -15.43
N ALA A 226 19.72 -15.78 -15.39
CA ALA A 226 18.74 -14.70 -15.36
C ALA A 226 18.91 -13.82 -14.13
N GLN A 227 19.12 -14.43 -12.96
CA GLN A 227 19.40 -13.70 -11.71
C GLN A 227 20.72 -12.91 -11.80
N ALA A 228 21.78 -13.48 -12.41
CA ALA A 228 23.05 -12.79 -12.58
C ALA A 228 22.92 -11.56 -13.50
N PHE A 229 22.16 -11.67 -14.61
CA PHE A 229 21.85 -10.53 -15.46
C PHE A 229 21.04 -9.46 -14.73
N ARG A 230 19.99 -9.86 -13.99
CA ARG A 230 19.21 -8.93 -13.16
C ARG A 230 20.10 -8.18 -12.16
N GLY A 231 20.95 -8.91 -11.44
CA GLY A 231 21.88 -8.33 -10.48
C GLY A 231 22.91 -7.39 -11.10
N ALA A 232 23.31 -7.65 -12.38
CA ALA A 232 24.19 -6.77 -13.15
C ALA A 232 23.47 -5.54 -13.75
N GLY A 233 22.13 -5.46 -13.65
CA GLY A 233 21.33 -4.41 -14.27
C GLY A 233 21.06 -4.61 -15.77
N ASP A 234 21.43 -5.77 -16.34
CA ASP A 234 21.12 -6.11 -17.73
C ASP A 234 19.74 -6.80 -17.82
N PHE A 235 18.69 -6.01 -17.51
CA PHE A 235 17.31 -6.49 -17.46
C PHE A 235 16.82 -7.03 -18.81
N ALA A 236 17.36 -6.51 -19.93
CA ALA A 236 16.99 -6.98 -21.25
C ALA A 236 17.43 -8.44 -21.48
N GLN A 237 18.67 -8.80 -21.09
CA GLN A 237 19.15 -10.18 -21.16
C GLN A 237 18.46 -11.08 -20.12
N ALA A 238 18.23 -10.56 -18.91
CA ALA A 238 17.49 -11.27 -17.88
C ALA A 238 16.09 -11.67 -18.37
N ARG A 239 15.36 -10.75 -19.01
CA ARG A 239 14.02 -11.00 -19.59
C ARG A 239 14.05 -12.09 -20.67
N LEU A 240 15.09 -12.12 -21.50
CA LEU A 240 15.24 -13.18 -22.51
C LEU A 240 15.42 -14.56 -21.85
N CYS A 241 16.29 -14.67 -20.85
CA CYS A 241 16.51 -15.93 -20.13
C CYS A 241 15.22 -16.40 -19.43
N VAL A 242 14.53 -15.51 -18.70
CA VAL A 242 13.29 -15.86 -18.00
C VAL A 242 12.18 -16.28 -18.96
N ARG A 243 12.02 -15.62 -20.10
CA ARG A 243 11.03 -16.04 -21.11
C ARG A 243 11.31 -17.42 -21.68
N GLN A 244 12.58 -17.79 -21.81
CA GLN A 244 12.96 -19.16 -22.20
C GLN A 244 12.60 -20.16 -21.11
N LEU A 245 12.85 -19.83 -19.83
CA LEU A 245 12.45 -20.66 -18.70
C LEU A 245 10.95 -20.91 -18.68
N LEU A 246 10.14 -19.85 -18.74
CA LEU A 246 8.69 -19.93 -18.75
C LEU A 246 8.12 -20.72 -19.94
N ALA A 247 8.80 -20.71 -21.08
CA ALA A 247 8.41 -21.53 -22.23
C ALA A 247 8.64 -23.04 -22.02
N HIS A 248 9.51 -23.45 -21.09
CA HIS A 248 9.79 -24.85 -20.76
C HIS A 248 9.00 -25.34 -19.54
N GLY A 249 8.42 -24.46 -18.76
CA GLY A 249 7.59 -24.74 -17.60
C GLY A 249 7.47 -23.54 -16.66
N GLU A 250 6.30 -23.37 -16.08
CA GLU A 250 6.04 -22.29 -15.12
C GLU A 250 6.34 -22.76 -13.70
N THR A 251 7.01 -21.94 -12.91
CA THR A 251 7.17 -22.09 -11.46
C THR A 251 6.98 -20.73 -10.80
N ALA A 252 6.54 -20.73 -9.54
CA ALA A 252 6.36 -19.47 -8.80
C ALA A 252 7.64 -18.63 -8.72
N ASP A 253 8.82 -19.29 -8.65
CA ASP A 253 10.10 -18.58 -8.62
C ASP A 253 10.46 -17.94 -9.97
N PHE A 254 10.09 -18.59 -11.09
CA PHE A 254 10.31 -18.02 -12.43
C PHE A 254 9.40 -16.83 -12.67
N ASP A 255 8.12 -16.93 -12.27
CA ASP A 255 7.16 -15.83 -12.37
C ASP A 255 7.60 -14.66 -11.51
N ARG A 256 8.02 -14.89 -10.28
CA ARG A 256 8.58 -13.83 -9.44
C ARG A 256 9.76 -13.13 -10.08
N LEU A 257 10.72 -13.90 -10.60
CA LEU A 257 11.89 -13.32 -11.25
C LEU A 257 11.49 -12.54 -12.52
N ALA A 258 10.50 -13.03 -13.29
CA ALA A 258 9.95 -12.32 -14.43
C ALA A 258 9.33 -10.99 -14.01
N ALA A 259 8.51 -10.99 -12.95
CA ALA A 259 7.87 -9.80 -12.40
C ALA A 259 8.89 -8.73 -11.99
N GLU A 260 9.92 -9.11 -11.22
CA GLU A 260 10.97 -8.19 -10.80
C GLU A 260 11.76 -7.57 -11.98
N ILE A 261 11.94 -8.35 -13.05
CA ILE A 261 12.62 -7.89 -14.27
C ILE A 261 11.70 -6.96 -15.08
N ASP A 262 10.42 -7.31 -15.19
CA ASP A 262 9.45 -6.54 -15.96
C ASP A 262 9.17 -5.19 -15.28
N GLU A 263 9.11 -5.14 -13.93
CA GLU A 263 9.06 -3.88 -13.19
C GLU A 263 10.31 -3.03 -13.46
N ALA A 264 11.51 -3.61 -13.42
CA ALA A 264 12.74 -2.89 -13.70
C ALA A 264 12.85 -2.39 -15.16
N LEU A 265 12.09 -2.97 -16.07
CA LEU A 265 11.95 -2.55 -17.48
C LEU A 265 10.77 -1.59 -17.69
N ASP A 266 10.17 -1.10 -16.61
CA ASP A 266 9.03 -0.17 -16.63
C ASP A 266 7.79 -0.79 -17.33
N ASP A 267 7.57 -2.11 -17.12
CA ASP A 267 6.40 -2.88 -17.57
C ASP A 267 5.62 -3.45 -16.36
N PRO A 268 5.07 -2.57 -15.49
CA PRO A 268 4.44 -2.99 -14.24
C PRO A 268 3.18 -3.83 -14.44
N LEU A 269 2.55 -3.74 -15.62
CA LEU A 269 1.40 -4.57 -15.95
C LEU A 269 1.80 -6.04 -16.10
N ALA A 270 2.89 -6.31 -16.81
CA ALA A 270 3.45 -7.65 -16.90
C ALA A 270 3.86 -8.13 -15.50
N ALA A 271 4.54 -7.30 -14.71
CA ALA A 271 4.95 -7.63 -13.35
C ALA A 271 3.77 -8.08 -12.47
N VAL A 272 2.65 -7.34 -12.48
CA VAL A 272 1.45 -7.72 -11.71
C VAL A 272 0.90 -9.08 -12.14
N HIS A 273 0.87 -9.36 -13.44
CA HIS A 273 0.38 -10.65 -13.94
C HIS A 273 1.28 -11.83 -13.54
N GLU A 274 2.60 -11.62 -13.57
CA GLU A 274 3.57 -12.62 -13.16
C GLU A 274 3.49 -12.87 -11.63
N PHE A 275 3.39 -11.83 -10.81
CA PHE A 275 3.17 -12.01 -9.37
C PHE A 275 1.84 -12.70 -9.06
N GLU A 276 0.75 -12.40 -9.79
CA GLU A 276 -0.51 -13.11 -9.65
C GLU A 276 -0.36 -14.59 -10.01
N SER A 277 0.39 -14.91 -11.09
CA SER A 277 0.69 -16.28 -11.47
C SER A 277 1.48 -17.00 -10.39
N ALA A 278 2.52 -16.36 -9.82
CA ALA A 278 3.31 -16.90 -8.73
C ALA A 278 2.43 -17.28 -7.52
N VAL A 279 1.49 -16.42 -7.12
CA VAL A 279 0.53 -16.71 -6.02
C VAL A 279 -0.39 -17.88 -6.36
N ARG A 280 -0.82 -18.02 -7.61
CA ARG A 280 -1.67 -19.16 -8.04
C ARG A 280 -0.96 -20.48 -7.94
N MET A 281 0.35 -20.52 -8.23
CA MET A 281 1.17 -21.73 -8.17
C MET A 281 1.62 -22.04 -6.74
N ASP A 282 2.09 -21.05 -6.02
CA ASP A 282 2.55 -21.15 -4.65
C ASP A 282 1.94 -20.00 -3.82
N PRO A 283 0.82 -20.23 -3.11
CA PRO A 283 0.19 -19.21 -2.27
C PRO A 283 0.95 -18.96 -0.97
N SER A 284 2.28 -18.78 -1.06
CA SER A 284 3.16 -18.45 0.06
C SER A 284 2.95 -17.02 0.56
N GLU A 285 3.37 -16.74 1.80
CA GLU A 285 3.33 -15.41 2.39
C GLU A 285 4.12 -14.41 1.55
N GLN A 286 5.27 -14.84 1.03
CA GLN A 286 6.13 -14.00 0.22
C GLN A 286 5.45 -13.60 -1.10
N ASN A 287 4.85 -14.55 -1.81
CA ASN A 287 4.19 -14.27 -3.09
C ASN A 287 2.98 -13.34 -2.90
N TYR A 288 2.15 -13.53 -1.87
CA TYR A 288 1.09 -12.58 -1.53
C TYR A 288 1.64 -11.20 -1.21
N PHE A 289 2.73 -11.13 -0.47
CA PHE A 289 3.33 -9.86 -0.07
C PHE A 289 3.88 -9.09 -1.28
N GLU A 290 4.60 -9.76 -2.16
CA GLU A 290 5.20 -9.15 -3.36
C GLU A 290 4.11 -8.67 -4.32
N TRP A 291 3.11 -9.51 -4.60
CA TRP A 291 1.98 -9.09 -5.45
C TRP A 291 1.21 -7.90 -4.87
N GLY A 292 0.87 -7.96 -3.58
CA GLY A 292 0.18 -6.85 -2.92
C GLY A 292 1.02 -5.56 -2.88
N SER A 293 2.35 -5.68 -2.71
CA SER A 293 3.28 -4.57 -2.72
C SER A 293 3.38 -3.91 -4.09
N GLU A 294 3.47 -4.69 -5.16
CA GLU A 294 3.47 -4.22 -6.53
C GLU A 294 2.22 -3.40 -6.85
N LEU A 295 1.06 -3.96 -6.55
CA LEU A 295 -0.22 -3.25 -6.69
C LEU A 295 -0.27 -1.94 -5.88
N LEU A 296 0.31 -1.93 -4.68
CA LEU A 296 0.29 -0.77 -3.79
C LEU A 296 1.23 0.34 -4.29
N VAL A 297 2.41 0.00 -4.79
CA VAL A 297 3.37 0.95 -5.40
C VAL A 297 2.72 1.68 -6.57
N HIS A 298 2.02 0.95 -7.43
CA HIS A 298 1.32 1.49 -8.59
C HIS A 298 -0.08 2.02 -8.27
N ARG A 299 -0.40 2.23 -6.98
CA ARG A 299 -1.64 2.84 -6.47
C ARG A 299 -2.93 2.09 -6.79
N ALA A 300 -2.85 0.81 -7.14
CA ALA A 300 -3.99 -0.10 -7.19
C ALA A 300 -4.44 -0.50 -5.77
N ILE A 301 -4.80 0.50 -4.95
CA ILE A 301 -4.98 0.38 -3.49
C ILE A 301 -6.04 -0.67 -3.12
N TRP A 302 -7.13 -0.73 -3.88
CA TRP A 302 -8.22 -1.67 -3.59
C TRP A 302 -7.82 -3.12 -3.87
N GLN A 303 -7.06 -3.36 -4.93
CA GLN A 303 -6.53 -4.66 -5.29
C GLN A 303 -5.45 -5.08 -4.31
N ALA A 304 -4.50 -4.18 -4.00
CA ALA A 304 -3.48 -4.42 -2.98
C ALA A 304 -4.11 -4.84 -1.64
N ARG A 305 -5.14 -4.09 -1.20
CA ARG A 305 -5.88 -4.43 0.03
C ARG A 305 -6.50 -5.83 -0.04
N GLN A 306 -7.07 -6.22 -1.18
CA GLN A 306 -7.69 -7.53 -1.34
C GLN A 306 -6.64 -8.64 -1.26
N VAL A 307 -5.51 -8.48 -1.94
CA VAL A 307 -4.39 -9.43 -1.91
C VAL A 307 -3.83 -9.57 -0.48
N PHE A 308 -3.55 -8.44 0.19
CA PHE A 308 -3.07 -8.49 1.57
C PHE A 308 -4.10 -9.05 2.55
N LEU A 309 -5.39 -8.85 2.30
CA LEU A 309 -6.45 -9.46 3.12
C LEU A 309 -6.47 -10.98 2.99
N GLU A 310 -6.33 -11.52 1.77
CA GLU A 310 -6.24 -12.96 1.54
C GLU A 310 -4.94 -13.52 2.14
N GLY A 311 -3.81 -12.82 1.94
CA GLY A 311 -2.55 -13.18 2.58
C GLY A 311 -2.63 -13.17 4.11
N ALA A 312 -3.27 -12.17 4.73
CA ALA A 312 -3.45 -12.11 6.18
C ALA A 312 -4.38 -13.21 6.71
N LYS A 313 -5.37 -13.67 5.95
CA LYS A 313 -6.20 -14.84 6.30
C LYS A 313 -5.39 -16.14 6.24
N ALA A 314 -4.55 -16.29 5.20
CA ALA A 314 -3.70 -17.47 5.05
C ALA A 314 -2.58 -17.49 6.10
N TYR A 315 -2.04 -16.33 6.45
CA TYR A 315 -0.90 -16.16 7.36
C TYR A 315 -1.24 -15.22 8.52
N PRO A 316 -2.17 -15.59 9.43
CA PRO A 316 -2.68 -14.70 10.49
C PRO A 316 -1.65 -14.33 11.55
N LYS A 317 -0.51 -15.02 11.57
CA LYS A 317 0.62 -14.73 12.46
C LYS A 317 1.76 -13.96 11.78
N SER A 318 1.58 -13.50 10.57
CA SER A 318 2.54 -12.64 9.88
C SER A 318 2.32 -11.19 10.25
N ALA A 319 3.22 -10.62 11.06
CA ALA A 319 3.21 -9.19 11.38
C ALA A 319 3.44 -8.35 10.12
N ARG A 320 4.29 -8.83 9.19
CA ARG A 320 4.55 -8.20 7.90
C ARG A 320 3.26 -8.08 7.07
N MET A 321 2.51 -9.17 6.95
CA MET A 321 1.26 -9.18 6.18
C MET A 321 0.19 -8.27 6.81
N LEU A 322 0.07 -8.28 8.14
CA LEU A 322 -0.84 -7.37 8.85
C LEU A 322 -0.43 -5.90 8.67
N SER A 323 0.87 -5.60 8.72
CA SER A 323 1.38 -4.24 8.50
C SER A 323 1.12 -3.77 7.07
N ALA A 324 1.33 -4.62 6.06
CA ALA A 324 1.05 -4.32 4.66
C ALA A 324 -0.45 -4.07 4.43
N LEU A 325 -1.32 -4.90 5.01
CA LEU A 325 -2.77 -4.66 4.98
C LEU A 325 -3.13 -3.34 5.65
N GLY A 326 -2.50 -3.01 6.78
CA GLY A 326 -2.68 -1.74 7.47
C GLY A 326 -2.30 -0.54 6.60
N ALA A 327 -1.18 -0.60 5.89
CA ALA A 327 -0.73 0.45 4.96
C ALA A 327 -1.72 0.62 3.78
N ALA A 328 -2.18 -0.47 3.18
CA ALA A 328 -3.17 -0.43 2.10
C ALA A 328 -4.53 0.12 2.57
N LEU A 329 -4.96 -0.21 3.79
CA LEU A 329 -6.18 0.34 4.40
C LEU A 329 -6.04 1.84 4.66
N PHE A 330 -4.89 2.30 5.17
CA PHE A 330 -4.63 3.72 5.40
C PHE A 330 -4.63 4.51 4.09
N ALA A 331 -3.99 3.97 3.04
CA ALA A 331 -4.01 4.55 1.69
C ALA A 331 -5.43 4.67 1.12
N GLY A 332 -6.32 3.76 1.49
CA GLY A 332 -7.75 3.79 1.17
C GLY A 332 -8.61 4.61 2.13
N ALA A 333 -8.02 5.46 2.98
CA ALA A 333 -8.68 6.28 4.00
C ALA A 333 -9.52 5.49 5.03
N ARG A 334 -9.18 4.20 5.25
CA ARG A 334 -9.80 3.33 6.27
C ARG A 334 -8.97 3.36 7.55
N TYR A 335 -8.91 4.54 8.21
CA TYR A 335 -7.95 4.85 9.28
C TYR A 335 -8.06 3.92 10.50
N ASP A 336 -9.27 3.67 11.02
CA ASP A 336 -9.45 2.81 12.20
C ASP A 336 -9.16 1.34 11.90
N GLU A 337 -9.49 0.87 10.70
CA GLU A 337 -9.16 -0.49 10.28
C GLU A 337 -7.65 -0.67 10.09
N ALA A 338 -6.98 0.35 9.53
CA ALA A 338 -5.52 0.38 9.42
C ALA A 338 -4.86 0.30 10.81
N ALA A 339 -5.32 1.13 11.75
CA ALA A 339 -4.86 1.14 13.12
C ALA A 339 -5.00 -0.25 13.77
N GLN A 340 -6.17 -0.90 13.58
CA GLN A 340 -6.40 -2.24 14.12
C GLN A 340 -5.39 -3.26 13.58
N ARG A 341 -5.05 -3.22 12.27
CA ARG A 341 -4.05 -4.15 11.70
C ARG A 341 -2.66 -3.94 12.27
N PHE A 342 -2.22 -2.69 12.46
CA PHE A 342 -0.93 -2.42 13.12
C PHE A 342 -0.95 -2.79 14.60
N CYS A 343 -2.07 -2.59 15.30
CA CYS A 343 -2.24 -3.05 16.67
C CYS A 343 -2.13 -4.58 16.76
N ASP A 344 -2.81 -5.32 15.88
CA ASP A 344 -2.72 -6.77 15.79
C ASP A 344 -1.28 -7.23 15.49
N ALA A 345 -0.59 -6.56 14.55
CA ALA A 345 0.81 -6.85 14.24
C ALA A 345 1.73 -6.66 15.46
N SER A 346 1.53 -5.59 16.23
CA SER A 346 2.30 -5.33 17.44
C SER A 346 2.03 -6.34 18.57
N ASP A 347 0.89 -7.03 18.56
CA ASP A 347 0.57 -8.06 19.53
C ASP A 347 1.26 -9.38 19.24
N LEU A 348 1.60 -9.64 17.99
CA LEU A 348 2.38 -10.83 17.61
C LEU A 348 3.82 -10.77 18.12
N ASN A 349 4.42 -9.60 18.14
CA ASN A 349 5.75 -9.37 18.71
C ASN A 349 5.85 -7.99 19.35
N PRO A 350 5.55 -7.86 20.66
CA PRO A 350 5.60 -6.58 21.36
C PRO A 350 6.97 -5.90 21.39
N ALA A 351 8.06 -6.64 21.22
CA ALA A 351 9.41 -6.10 21.19
C ALA A 351 9.78 -5.47 19.83
N ASP A 352 8.99 -5.72 18.79
CA ASP A 352 9.20 -5.19 17.46
C ASP A 352 8.80 -3.72 17.35
N PRO A 353 9.73 -2.81 17.06
CA PRO A 353 9.41 -1.38 16.94
C PRO A 353 8.57 -1.04 15.71
N GLU A 354 8.63 -1.84 14.65
CA GLU A 354 8.12 -1.50 13.33
C GLU A 354 6.60 -1.22 13.31
N PRO A 355 5.70 -2.09 13.84
CA PRO A 355 4.27 -1.78 13.87
C PRO A 355 3.95 -0.52 14.68
N TYR A 356 4.73 -0.21 15.74
CA TYR A 356 4.52 1.00 16.54
C TYR A 356 4.93 2.27 15.78
N VAL A 357 5.99 2.20 14.97
CA VAL A 357 6.40 3.32 14.11
C VAL A 357 5.31 3.62 13.09
N PHE A 358 4.74 2.60 12.46
CA PHE A 358 3.58 2.78 11.57
C PHE A 358 2.37 3.37 12.31
N MET A 359 2.05 2.86 13.50
CA MET A 359 0.99 3.44 14.34
C MET A 359 1.22 4.91 14.65
N GLY A 360 2.44 5.30 15.01
CA GLY A 360 2.79 6.69 15.27
C GLY A 360 2.57 7.59 14.07
N LYS A 361 2.98 7.14 12.88
CA LYS A 361 2.82 7.90 11.62
C LYS A 361 1.36 8.07 11.24
N ILE A 362 0.56 6.99 11.30
CA ILE A 362 -0.86 7.08 10.96
C ILE A 362 -1.62 7.91 12.00
N GLU A 363 -1.25 7.84 13.28
CA GLU A 363 -1.84 8.66 14.33
C GLU A 363 -1.63 10.15 14.05
N MET A 364 -0.43 10.56 13.62
CA MET A 364 -0.15 11.95 13.26
C MET A 364 -1.02 12.45 12.10
N ALA A 365 -1.23 11.61 11.10
CA ALA A 365 -1.89 11.98 9.85
C ALA A 365 -3.41 11.79 9.85
N ALA A 366 -3.96 10.91 10.68
CA ALA A 366 -5.40 10.66 10.73
C ALA A 366 -6.17 11.89 11.24
N PRO A 367 -7.42 12.11 10.80
CA PRO A 367 -8.22 13.27 11.18
C PRO A 367 -8.72 13.24 12.64
N HIS A 368 -8.70 12.09 13.29
CA HIS A 368 -9.14 11.87 14.67
C HIS A 368 -8.20 10.90 15.39
N PRO A 369 -8.22 10.84 16.74
CA PRO A 369 -7.49 9.82 17.49
C PRO A 369 -7.93 8.43 17.07
N LEU A 370 -6.95 7.54 16.84
CA LEU A 370 -7.21 6.19 16.34
C LEU A 370 -7.43 5.20 17.49
N THR A 371 -8.38 4.31 17.31
CA THR A 371 -8.69 3.25 18.28
C THR A 371 -7.46 2.36 18.50
N CYS A 372 -7.19 1.90 19.70
CA CYS A 372 -6.08 1.06 20.17
C CYS A 372 -4.68 1.69 20.15
N VAL A 373 -4.40 2.71 19.32
CA VAL A 373 -3.04 3.22 19.08
C VAL A 373 -2.39 3.77 20.36
N GLU A 374 -3.09 4.60 21.11
CA GLU A 374 -2.55 5.18 22.34
C GLU A 374 -2.08 4.09 23.33
N GLN A 375 -2.91 3.07 23.54
CA GLN A 375 -2.58 1.97 24.46
C GLN A 375 -1.34 1.20 24.00
N LYS A 376 -1.21 0.97 22.67
CA LYS A 376 -0.05 0.26 22.11
C LYS A 376 1.21 1.11 22.18
N LEU A 377 1.12 2.42 21.90
CA LEU A 377 2.26 3.33 22.03
C LEU A 377 2.70 3.48 23.49
N ALA A 378 1.77 3.45 24.45
CA ALA A 378 2.12 3.39 25.87
C ALA A 378 2.92 2.12 26.19
N ARG A 379 2.52 0.96 25.67
CA ARG A 379 3.27 -0.30 25.79
C ARG A 379 4.67 -0.17 25.16
N PHE A 380 4.78 0.43 24.00
CA PHE A 380 6.05 0.63 23.31
C PHE A 380 7.07 1.40 24.19
N VAL A 381 6.63 2.46 24.86
CA VAL A 381 7.48 3.18 25.83
C VAL A 381 7.89 2.31 27.03
N LEU A 382 7.02 1.40 27.49
CA LEU A 382 7.35 0.50 28.59
C LEU A 382 8.38 -0.56 28.17
N GLU A 383 8.22 -1.14 26.98
CA GLU A 383 9.13 -2.14 26.43
C GLU A 383 10.48 -1.52 26.02
N GLN A 384 10.46 -0.32 25.47
CA GLN A 384 11.64 0.37 24.95
C GLN A 384 11.75 1.81 25.50
N PRO A 385 12.01 1.99 26.79
CA PRO A 385 12.02 3.32 27.42
C PRO A 385 13.16 4.23 26.92
N GLN A 386 14.21 3.69 26.30
CA GLN A 386 15.32 4.42 25.69
C GLN A 386 15.18 4.53 24.16
N ASN A 387 13.98 4.34 23.61
CA ASN A 387 13.69 4.58 22.22
C ASN A 387 13.07 5.97 22.06
N ALA A 388 13.73 6.87 21.31
CA ALA A 388 13.26 8.24 21.08
C ALA A 388 11.89 8.28 20.39
N GLN A 389 11.70 7.44 19.36
CA GLN A 389 10.44 7.37 18.62
C GLN A 389 9.29 6.87 19.50
N ALA A 390 9.53 5.90 20.39
CA ALA A 390 8.52 5.43 21.33
C ALA A 390 8.00 6.58 22.19
N ASN A 391 8.91 7.35 22.80
CA ASN A 391 8.56 8.50 23.64
C ASN A 391 7.84 9.59 22.81
N TYR A 392 8.33 9.87 21.61
CA TYR A 392 7.75 10.85 20.70
C TYR A 392 6.32 10.49 20.28
N PHE A 393 6.11 9.29 19.74
CA PHE A 393 4.79 8.89 19.23
C PHE A 393 3.75 8.75 20.35
N TYR A 394 4.14 8.29 21.52
CA TYR A 394 3.21 8.27 22.65
C TYR A 394 2.82 9.67 23.10
N ALA A 395 3.74 10.63 23.11
CA ALA A 395 3.41 12.03 23.39
C ALA A 395 2.40 12.58 22.36
N ILE A 396 2.56 12.28 21.07
CA ILE A 396 1.64 12.68 20.02
C ILE A 396 0.24 12.08 20.23
N ALA A 397 0.15 10.78 20.54
CA ALA A 397 -1.14 10.14 20.78
C ALA A 397 -1.88 10.73 21.98
N LEU A 398 -1.18 11.06 23.06
CA LEU A 398 -1.77 11.78 24.20
C LEU A 398 -2.24 13.18 23.80
N TRP A 399 -1.44 13.89 23.00
CA TRP A 399 -1.75 15.27 22.58
C TRP A 399 -2.97 15.35 21.67
N LYS A 400 -3.18 14.38 20.82
CA LYS A 400 -4.26 14.37 19.84
C LYS A 400 -5.66 14.30 20.46
N SER A 401 -5.77 14.01 21.74
CA SER A 401 -7.02 13.99 22.49
C SER A 401 -7.24 15.31 23.24
N PRO A 402 -8.05 16.28 22.71
CA PRO A 402 -8.26 17.59 23.34
C PRO A 402 -8.80 17.49 24.79
N GLU A 403 -9.65 16.50 25.04
CA GLU A 403 -10.22 16.26 26.38
C GLU A 403 -9.13 15.90 27.41
N LYS A 404 -8.14 15.11 26.99
CA LYS A 404 -7.01 14.76 27.85
C LYS A 404 -6.08 15.94 28.08
N MET A 405 -5.88 16.77 27.06
CA MET A 405 -5.03 17.96 27.16
C MET A 405 -5.60 19.05 28.06
N ALA A 406 -6.88 18.99 28.44
CA ALA A 406 -7.44 19.83 29.50
C ALA A 406 -6.90 19.44 30.89
N ASN A 407 -6.26 18.28 31.06
CA ASN A 407 -5.68 17.82 32.31
C ASN A 407 -4.19 18.19 32.38
N GLU A 408 -3.82 19.01 33.36
CA GLU A 408 -2.44 19.47 33.52
C GLU A 408 -1.43 18.33 33.71
N SER A 409 -1.82 17.23 34.36
CA SER A 409 -0.94 16.07 34.52
C SER A 409 -0.61 15.38 33.19
N VAL A 410 -1.54 15.40 32.23
CA VAL A 410 -1.31 14.88 30.88
C VAL A 410 -0.35 15.81 30.11
N VAL A 411 -0.53 17.13 30.23
CA VAL A 411 0.35 18.12 29.63
C VAL A 411 1.78 17.96 30.13
N GLN A 412 1.98 17.80 31.45
CA GLN A 412 3.28 17.53 32.04
C GLN A 412 3.88 16.20 31.55
N ARG A 413 3.06 15.17 31.37
CA ARG A 413 3.50 13.88 30.81
C ARG A 413 3.95 13.99 29.35
N VAL A 414 3.21 14.73 28.53
CA VAL A 414 3.60 15.03 27.13
C VAL A 414 4.93 15.77 27.10
N GLU A 415 5.11 16.81 27.93
CA GLU A 415 6.37 17.54 28.04
C GLU A 415 7.54 16.62 28.44
N ALA A 416 7.34 15.76 29.44
CA ALA A 416 8.36 14.82 29.90
C ALA A 416 8.74 13.81 28.82
N LEU A 417 7.77 13.27 28.08
CA LEU A 417 8.01 12.32 26.99
C LEU A 417 8.78 12.96 25.83
N LEU A 418 8.37 14.16 25.39
CA LEU A 418 9.07 14.88 24.32
C LEU A 418 10.48 15.29 24.76
N SER A 419 10.65 15.75 26.00
CA SER A 419 11.96 16.08 26.57
C SER A 419 12.85 14.84 26.66
N LYS A 420 12.28 13.69 26.97
CA LYS A 420 13.02 12.43 26.97
C LYS A 420 13.40 12.00 25.55
N ALA A 421 12.51 12.16 24.58
CA ALA A 421 12.82 11.85 23.17
C ALA A 421 14.05 12.62 22.69
N ILE A 422 14.13 13.94 22.91
CA ILE A 422 15.28 14.77 22.53
C ILE A 422 16.54 14.49 23.36
N SER A 423 16.39 13.98 24.59
CA SER A 423 17.55 13.58 25.40
C SER A 423 18.19 12.27 24.93
N ILE A 424 17.41 11.40 24.28
CA ILE A 424 17.86 10.13 23.70
C ILE A 424 18.42 10.36 22.29
N ASP A 425 17.71 11.15 21.48
CA ASP A 425 18.07 11.51 20.12
C ASP A 425 17.94 13.02 19.93
N ASP A 426 19.08 13.72 19.98
CA ASP A 426 19.16 15.16 19.81
C ASP A 426 18.91 15.62 18.36
N LYS A 427 18.80 14.67 17.41
CA LYS A 427 18.44 14.91 16.01
C LYS A 427 16.95 14.75 15.72
N CYS A 428 16.12 14.50 16.73
CA CYS A 428 14.68 14.40 16.57
C CYS A 428 14.04 15.81 16.43
N ALA A 429 14.12 16.39 15.22
CA ALA A 429 13.61 17.74 14.92
C ALA A 429 12.11 17.89 15.27
N ASP A 430 11.32 16.85 15.00
CA ASP A 430 9.88 16.86 15.26
C ASP A 430 9.57 16.96 16.76
N ALA A 431 10.36 16.34 17.63
CA ALA A 431 10.15 16.46 19.07
C ALA A 431 10.46 17.89 19.58
N TYR A 432 11.47 18.56 19.04
CA TYR A 432 11.72 19.98 19.30
C TYR A 432 10.55 20.83 18.81
N LEU A 433 10.04 20.60 17.61
CA LEU A 433 8.87 21.31 17.08
C LEU A 433 7.66 21.17 18.02
N GLN A 434 7.36 19.95 18.47
CA GLN A 434 6.23 19.72 19.36
C GLN A 434 6.39 20.37 20.74
N LEU A 435 7.61 20.37 21.31
CA LEU A 435 7.89 21.14 22.53
C LEU A 435 7.64 22.64 22.32
N GLY A 436 8.08 23.18 21.20
CA GLY A 436 7.79 24.57 20.83
C GLY A 436 6.29 24.86 20.77
N ILE A 437 5.51 23.97 20.15
CA ILE A 437 4.06 24.09 20.07
C ILE A 437 3.43 24.03 21.47
N LEU A 438 3.89 23.13 22.33
CA LEU A 438 3.41 23.00 23.70
C LEU A 438 3.63 24.30 24.49
N TYR A 439 4.83 24.86 24.46
CA TYR A 439 5.13 26.10 25.18
C TYR A 439 4.40 27.32 24.58
N ALA A 440 4.21 27.36 23.27
CA ALA A 440 3.43 28.41 22.63
C ALA A 440 1.94 28.36 23.04
N SER A 441 1.37 27.17 23.21
CA SER A 441 -0.01 27.00 23.70
C SER A 441 -0.18 27.44 25.15
N GLN A 442 0.88 27.34 25.96
CA GLN A 442 0.94 27.83 27.34
C GLN A 442 1.25 29.35 27.42
N GLY A 443 1.38 30.06 26.29
CA GLY A 443 1.75 31.47 26.24
C GLY A 443 3.24 31.78 26.45
N ASN A 444 4.09 30.75 26.60
CA ASN A 444 5.54 30.94 26.81
C ASN A 444 6.27 31.03 25.46
N LEU A 445 6.01 32.14 24.72
CA LEU A 445 6.55 32.34 23.38
C LEU A 445 8.08 32.35 23.32
N ARG A 446 8.76 32.89 24.33
CA ARG A 446 10.24 32.93 24.35
C ARG A 446 10.85 31.53 24.39
N LYS A 447 10.29 30.65 25.22
CA LYS A 447 10.74 29.25 25.30
C LYS A 447 10.37 28.49 24.02
N ALA A 448 9.20 28.73 23.45
CA ALA A 448 8.76 28.17 22.18
C ALA A 448 9.71 28.52 21.03
N ILE A 449 10.15 29.77 20.93
CA ILE A 449 11.13 30.24 19.92
C ILE A 449 12.41 29.44 20.02
N GLY A 450 12.96 29.24 21.23
CA GLY A 450 14.18 28.44 21.41
C GLY A 450 14.05 27.01 20.89
N PHE A 451 12.89 26.37 21.09
CA PHE A 451 12.63 25.04 20.59
C PHE A 451 12.41 25.01 19.07
N TYR A 452 11.72 25.99 18.48
CA TYR A 452 11.57 26.08 17.02
C TYR A 452 12.93 26.31 16.33
N GLN A 453 13.79 27.15 16.90
CA GLN A 453 15.14 27.37 16.39
C GLN A 453 15.96 26.08 16.42
N LYS A 454 15.86 25.29 17.51
CA LYS A 454 16.51 23.98 17.59
C LYS A 454 15.95 22.99 16.56
N ALA A 455 14.63 22.95 16.34
CA ALA A 455 14.02 22.13 15.30
C ALA A 455 14.58 22.46 13.90
N ILE A 456 14.72 23.76 13.59
CA ILE A 456 15.29 24.25 12.33
C ILE A 456 16.80 23.96 12.22
N GLU A 457 17.56 24.10 13.32
CA GLU A 457 18.98 23.74 13.35
C GLU A 457 19.20 22.27 13.00
N VAL A 458 18.35 21.38 13.52
CA VAL A 458 18.41 19.93 13.26
C VAL A 458 17.89 19.59 11.86
N ASN A 459 16.78 20.18 11.46
CA ASN A 459 16.18 19.97 10.14
C ASN A 459 15.77 21.31 9.49
N PRO A 460 16.66 21.93 8.69
CA PRO A 460 16.35 23.19 8.01
C PRO A 460 15.24 23.10 6.97
N GLN A 461 14.79 21.88 6.61
CA GLN A 461 13.69 21.68 5.66
C GLN A 461 12.33 21.45 6.37
N LEU A 462 12.25 21.64 7.68
CA LEU A 462 11.04 21.49 8.45
C LEU A 462 10.16 22.76 8.35
N ALA A 463 9.37 22.84 7.28
CA ALA A 463 8.56 24.02 6.95
C ALA A 463 7.69 24.49 8.12
N ASP A 464 7.06 23.55 8.85
CA ASP A 464 6.18 23.88 9.97
C ASP A 464 6.92 24.57 11.13
N ALA A 465 8.20 24.28 11.34
CA ALA A 465 9.02 24.95 12.34
C ALA A 465 9.25 26.42 11.97
N HIS A 466 9.55 26.72 10.71
CA HIS A 466 9.68 28.09 10.19
C HIS A 466 8.38 28.86 10.33
N TYR A 467 7.25 28.28 9.91
CA TYR A 467 5.94 28.92 10.04
C TYR A 467 5.63 29.29 11.49
N ARG A 468 5.80 28.33 12.43
CA ARG A 468 5.50 28.55 13.83
C ARG A 468 6.48 29.52 14.50
N LEU A 469 7.73 29.52 14.09
CA LEU A 469 8.71 30.52 14.53
C LEU A 469 8.33 31.92 14.05
N GLY A 470 7.88 32.05 12.79
CA GLY A 470 7.35 33.30 12.25
C GLY A 470 6.15 33.82 13.03
N VAL A 471 5.16 32.94 13.31
CA VAL A 471 3.99 33.30 14.15
C VAL A 471 4.41 33.72 15.56
N ALA A 472 5.42 33.07 16.16
CA ALA A 472 5.88 33.45 17.49
C ALA A 472 6.58 34.80 17.50
N TYR A 473 7.39 35.13 16.47
CA TYR A 473 8.00 36.45 16.31
C TYR A 473 6.96 37.56 16.08
N ASP A 474 5.95 37.30 15.23
CA ASP A 474 4.87 38.26 14.97
C ASP A 474 4.13 38.62 16.25
N ARG A 475 3.77 37.62 17.07
CA ARG A 475 3.13 37.81 18.37
C ARG A 475 3.99 38.57 19.39
N LEU A 476 5.30 38.58 19.24
CA LEU A 476 6.24 39.34 20.06
C LEU A 476 6.52 40.73 19.50
N GLY A 477 5.91 41.13 18.36
CA GLY A 477 6.11 42.42 17.72
C GLY A 477 7.45 42.54 16.96
N GLU A 478 7.98 41.41 16.47
CA GLU A 478 9.20 41.34 15.67
C GLU A 478 8.92 41.02 14.19
N PRO A 479 8.17 41.88 13.44
CA PRO A 479 7.66 41.55 12.12
C PRO A 479 8.76 41.28 11.09
N GLY A 480 9.92 41.92 11.20
CA GLY A 480 11.04 41.67 10.27
C GLY A 480 11.66 40.28 10.41
N LYS A 481 11.63 39.66 11.60
CA LYS A 481 12.04 38.27 11.79
C LYS A 481 10.93 37.32 11.33
N ALA A 482 9.69 37.66 11.66
CA ALA A 482 8.54 36.87 11.25
C ALA A 482 8.48 36.70 9.73
N GLN A 483 8.66 37.79 8.98
CA GLN A 483 8.63 37.77 7.51
C GLN A 483 9.70 36.83 6.91
N LYS A 484 10.93 36.85 7.44
CA LYS A 484 11.99 35.94 6.98
C LYS A 484 11.64 34.48 7.16
N GLU A 485 11.02 34.15 8.29
CA GLU A 485 10.64 32.76 8.56
C GLU A 485 9.46 32.30 7.69
N PHE A 486 8.50 33.18 7.40
CA PHE A 486 7.43 32.90 6.45
C PHE A 486 7.95 32.69 5.01
N GLU A 487 8.91 33.53 4.57
CA GLU A 487 9.56 33.34 3.27
C GLU A 487 10.29 32.01 3.18
N SER A 488 11.01 31.62 4.24
CA SER A 488 11.66 30.30 4.31
C SER A 488 10.65 29.15 4.25
N HIS A 489 9.54 29.26 5.00
CA HIS A 489 8.44 28.29 4.94
C HIS A 489 7.91 28.12 3.51
N ASP A 490 7.57 29.22 2.83
CA ASP A 490 6.98 29.20 1.50
C ASP A 490 7.94 28.61 0.46
N GLU A 491 9.23 28.94 0.54
CA GLU A 491 10.25 28.38 -0.33
C GLU A 491 10.42 26.85 -0.12
N ILE A 492 10.44 26.40 1.13
CA ILE A 492 10.53 24.97 1.46
C ILE A 492 9.28 24.24 0.94
N LYS A 493 8.08 24.78 1.20
CA LYS A 493 6.82 24.19 0.72
C LYS A 493 6.77 24.09 -0.80
N LYS A 494 7.22 25.12 -1.51
CA LYS A 494 7.31 25.10 -2.98
C LYS A 494 8.24 24.02 -3.49
N ARG A 495 9.42 23.85 -2.87
CA ARG A 495 10.36 22.78 -3.23
C ARG A 495 9.80 21.39 -2.94
N GLN A 496 9.18 21.20 -1.77
CA GLN A 496 8.56 19.94 -1.40
C GLN A 496 7.40 19.58 -2.36
N ALA A 497 6.56 20.56 -2.73
CA ALA A 497 5.49 20.34 -3.69
C ALA A 497 6.02 19.94 -5.08
N ALA A 498 7.09 20.60 -5.55
CA ALA A 498 7.71 20.27 -6.83
C ALA A 498 8.31 18.84 -6.83
N ALA A 499 8.97 18.44 -5.73
CA ALA A 499 9.52 17.09 -5.59
C ALA A 499 8.43 16.02 -5.60
N VAL A 500 7.34 16.23 -4.86
CA VAL A 500 6.18 15.32 -4.85
C VAL A 500 5.53 15.21 -6.23
N GLU A 501 5.39 16.34 -6.93
CA GLU A 501 4.82 16.35 -8.27
C GLU A 501 5.72 15.62 -9.28
N GLN A 502 7.04 15.74 -9.13
CA GLN A 502 8.00 14.99 -9.94
C GLN A 502 7.88 13.48 -9.67
N GLU A 503 7.92 13.05 -8.39
CA GLU A 503 7.73 11.64 -8.02
C GLU A 503 6.41 11.07 -8.57
N ARG A 504 5.32 11.87 -8.52
CA ARG A 504 4.01 11.44 -9.05
C ARG A 504 4.00 11.22 -10.56
N ARG A 505 4.81 11.99 -11.30
CA ARG A 505 4.95 11.81 -12.76
C ARG A 505 5.76 10.60 -13.14
N GLU A 506 6.67 10.19 -12.27
CA GLU A 506 7.54 9.03 -12.48
C GLU A 506 6.82 7.70 -12.16
N VAL A 507 5.80 7.73 -11.28
CA VAL A 507 5.03 6.53 -10.94
C VAL A 507 3.97 6.26 -12.02
N LYS A 508 4.10 5.16 -12.75
CA LYS A 508 3.01 4.62 -13.57
C LYS A 508 1.87 4.15 -12.66
N GLN A 509 0.73 4.82 -12.77
CA GLN A 509 -0.45 4.47 -11.99
C GLN A 509 -1.34 3.53 -12.78
N PHE A 510 -1.74 2.42 -12.17
CA PHE A 510 -2.76 1.57 -12.73
C PHE A 510 -4.13 2.23 -12.58
N LEU A 511 -4.80 2.44 -13.70
CA LEU A 511 -6.22 2.73 -13.74
C LEU A 511 -6.96 1.41 -13.88
N VAL A 512 -7.66 1.02 -12.84
CA VAL A 512 -8.59 -0.10 -12.92
C VAL A 512 -9.85 0.39 -13.60
N VAL A 513 -10.02 0.04 -14.86
CA VAL A 513 -11.31 0.20 -15.54
C VAL A 513 -12.22 -0.90 -15.04
N ILE A 514 -13.21 -0.53 -14.23
CA ILE A 514 -14.29 -1.47 -13.86
C ILE A 514 -15.10 -1.71 -15.14
N PRO A 515 -15.14 -2.93 -15.68
CA PRO A 515 -15.91 -3.21 -16.89
C PRO A 515 -17.35 -2.76 -16.71
N GLY A 516 -17.84 -1.86 -17.58
CA GLY A 516 -19.21 -1.35 -17.56
C GLY A 516 -19.41 0.07 -17.04
N GLN A 517 -18.37 0.78 -16.63
CA GLN A 517 -18.48 2.24 -16.48
C GLN A 517 -18.23 2.92 -17.83
N PRO A 518 -19.12 3.82 -18.28
CA PRO A 518 -18.86 4.59 -19.49
C PRO A 518 -17.64 5.48 -19.26
N ALA A 519 -16.72 5.52 -20.25
CA ALA A 519 -15.65 6.48 -20.26
C ALA A 519 -16.24 7.89 -20.07
N TYR A 520 -15.76 8.63 -19.09
CA TYR A 520 -16.20 10.01 -18.90
C TYR A 520 -15.86 10.81 -20.14
N PRO A 521 -16.80 11.63 -20.65
CA PRO A 521 -16.49 12.52 -21.77
C PRO A 521 -15.35 13.45 -21.34
N SER A 522 -14.31 13.51 -22.18
CA SER A 522 -13.25 14.50 -22.05
C SER A 522 -13.89 15.89 -21.91
N ALA A 523 -13.54 16.60 -20.84
CA ALA A 523 -13.97 17.96 -20.63
C ALA A 523 -13.55 18.85 -21.83
N PRO A 524 -14.38 19.83 -22.22
CA PRO A 524 -14.15 20.68 -23.38
C PRO A 524 -12.91 21.56 -23.27
#